data_c0eea1c45b5e636a992550e7292ccb16
#
_entry.id   c0eea1c45b5e636a992550e7292ccb16
#
_cell.length_a   1.000
_cell.length_b   1.000
_cell.length_c   1.000
_cell.angle_alpha   90.00
_cell.angle_beta   90.00
_cell.angle_gamma   90.00
#
_symmetry.space_group_name_H-M   'P 1'
#
loop_
_entity.id
_entity.type
_entity.pdbx_description
1 polymer ?
#
loop_
_entity_poly.entity_id
_entity_poly.type
_entity_poly.pdbx_seq_one_letter_code
_entity_poly.pdbx_strand_id
1 'polypeptide(L)'
;MNINLDELGKKLHAKLDRSIDRLKATKAHLEDVHKETEAAIQAKLKAAKETLEAKKQEAAAAKAGMEEFVEAKKAETQAAVAEWKENRDRKKLEKRAERAQKYAEACIAVTLCSAEEAEVAILEAVAARRDADDTV
;
A
#
# COMPACT_ATOMS: atom_id res chain seq x y z
N MET A 1 5.12 -19.51 8.91
CA MET A 1 4.82 -20.34 7.75
C MET A 1 5.89 -20.15 6.69
N ASN A 2 6.47 -21.24 6.24
CA ASN A 2 7.53 -21.19 5.25
C ASN A 2 6.94 -21.17 3.86
N ILE A 3 7.24 -20.14 3.09
CA ILE A 3 6.90 -20.08 1.68
C ILE A 3 8.17 -20.13 0.85
N ASN A 4 8.11 -20.76 -0.31
CA ASN A 4 9.24 -20.79 -1.20
C ASN A 4 9.32 -19.48 -2.01
N LEU A 5 10.40 -19.31 -2.75
CA LEU A 5 10.65 -18.08 -3.50
C LEU A 5 9.55 -17.83 -4.56
N ASP A 6 9.05 -18.87 -5.20
CA ASP A 6 7.99 -18.75 -6.20
C ASP A 6 6.69 -18.24 -5.58
N GLU A 7 6.29 -18.80 -4.43
CA GLU A 7 5.10 -18.37 -3.70
C GLU A 7 5.22 -16.92 -3.21
N LEU A 8 6.41 -16.54 -2.72
CA LEU A 8 6.68 -15.17 -2.31
C LEU A 8 6.49 -14.22 -3.49
N GLY A 9 7.07 -14.55 -4.64
CA GLY A 9 6.95 -13.74 -5.86
C GLY A 9 5.48 -13.55 -6.27
N LYS A 10 4.70 -14.62 -6.28
CA LYS A 10 3.28 -14.58 -6.63
C LYS A 10 2.47 -13.72 -5.65
N LYS A 11 2.72 -13.86 -4.36
CA LYS A 11 2.02 -13.11 -3.33
C LYS A 11 2.28 -11.60 -3.43
N LEU A 12 3.54 -11.22 -3.58
CA LEU A 12 3.91 -9.82 -3.72
C LEU A 12 3.41 -9.23 -5.04
N HIS A 13 3.47 -10.01 -6.13
CA HIS A 13 2.94 -9.60 -7.42
C HIS A 13 1.44 -9.29 -7.33
N ALA A 14 0.65 -10.16 -6.70
CA ALA A 14 -0.78 -9.96 -6.54
C ALA A 14 -1.09 -8.68 -5.74
N LYS A 15 -0.33 -8.41 -4.69
CA LYS A 15 -0.50 -7.19 -3.88
C LYS A 15 -0.14 -5.93 -4.67
N LEU A 16 0.93 -5.98 -5.46
CA LEU A 16 1.33 -4.87 -6.32
C LEU A 16 0.30 -4.61 -7.43
N ASP A 17 -0.27 -5.66 -8.01
CA ASP A 17 -1.32 -5.52 -9.02
C ASP A 17 -2.52 -4.73 -8.50
N ARG A 18 -2.93 -4.98 -7.26
CA ARG A 18 -4.03 -4.22 -6.65
C ARG A 18 -3.73 -2.73 -6.58
N SER A 19 -2.51 -2.37 -6.20
CA SER A 19 -2.09 -0.97 -6.13
C SER A 19 -2.04 -0.33 -7.52
N ILE A 20 -1.52 -1.05 -8.51
CA ILE A 20 -1.44 -0.58 -9.89
C ILE A 20 -2.84 -0.41 -10.48
N ASP A 21 -3.72 -1.40 -10.29
CA ASP A 21 -5.09 -1.35 -10.79
C ASP A 21 -5.86 -0.17 -10.18
N ARG A 22 -5.62 0.11 -8.91
CA ARG A 22 -6.24 1.25 -8.23
C ARG A 22 -5.81 2.58 -8.84
N LEU A 23 -4.52 2.74 -9.12
CA LEU A 23 -3.99 3.94 -9.76
C LEU A 23 -4.50 4.08 -11.19
N LYS A 24 -4.62 2.98 -11.93
CA LYS A 24 -5.20 2.99 -13.29
C LYS A 24 -6.66 3.41 -13.26
N ALA A 25 -7.43 2.93 -12.30
CA ALA A 25 -8.84 3.31 -12.16
C ALA A 25 -8.97 4.82 -11.87
N THR A 26 -8.14 5.36 -11.00
CA THR A 26 -8.11 6.80 -10.70
C THR A 26 -7.77 7.61 -11.95
N LYS A 27 -6.77 7.17 -12.71
CA LYS A 27 -6.40 7.80 -13.97
C LYS A 27 -7.56 7.79 -14.98
N ALA A 28 -8.24 6.67 -15.10
CA ALA A 28 -9.38 6.53 -16.01
C ALA A 28 -10.52 7.49 -15.64
N HIS A 29 -10.80 7.68 -14.34
CA HIS A 29 -11.79 8.64 -13.87
C HIS A 29 -11.49 10.07 -14.32
N LEU A 30 -10.22 10.46 -14.34
CA LEU A 30 -9.82 11.81 -14.76
C LEU A 30 -10.06 12.06 -16.24
N GLU A 31 -10.01 11.04 -17.09
CA GLU A 31 -10.20 11.19 -18.53
C GLU A 31 -11.63 11.67 -18.86
N ASP A 32 -12.62 11.24 -18.09
CA ASP A 32 -14.03 11.54 -18.33
C ASP A 32 -14.67 12.44 -17.28
N VAL A 33 -13.88 13.02 -16.40
CA VAL A 33 -14.41 13.81 -15.27
C VAL A 33 -15.30 14.98 -15.70
N HIS A 34 -15.02 15.57 -16.86
CA HIS A 34 -15.78 16.70 -17.40
C HIS A 34 -17.20 16.31 -17.83
N LYS A 35 -17.46 15.03 -18.02
CA LYS A 35 -18.80 14.50 -18.38
C LYS A 35 -19.64 14.15 -17.16
N GLU A 36 -19.06 14.11 -15.97
CA GLU A 36 -19.73 13.69 -14.76
C GLU A 36 -20.56 14.81 -14.15
N THR A 37 -21.71 14.43 -13.57
CA THR A 37 -22.54 15.36 -12.81
C THR A 37 -21.94 15.61 -11.43
N GLU A 38 -22.30 16.71 -10.78
CA GLU A 38 -21.88 16.98 -9.42
C GLU A 38 -22.29 15.86 -8.46
N ALA A 39 -23.51 15.34 -8.60
CA ALA A 39 -24.00 14.23 -7.78
C ALA A 39 -23.12 12.98 -7.95
N ALA A 40 -22.70 12.67 -9.18
CA ALA A 40 -21.81 11.54 -9.45
C ALA A 40 -20.44 11.72 -8.80
N ILE A 41 -19.88 12.92 -8.88
CA ILE A 41 -18.59 13.27 -8.25
C ILE A 41 -18.69 13.13 -6.73
N GLN A 42 -19.76 13.65 -6.13
CA GLN A 42 -19.97 13.54 -4.68
C GLN A 42 -20.15 12.10 -4.21
N ALA A 43 -20.85 11.28 -4.99
CA ALA A 43 -21.02 9.85 -4.70
C ALA A 43 -19.67 9.11 -4.73
N LYS A 44 -18.85 9.39 -5.73
CA LYS A 44 -17.50 8.82 -5.84
C LYS A 44 -16.60 9.27 -4.69
N LEU A 45 -16.68 10.54 -4.33
CA LEU A 45 -15.92 11.09 -3.21
C LEU A 45 -16.29 10.42 -1.89
N LYS A 46 -17.58 10.24 -1.64
CA LYS A 46 -18.05 9.54 -0.44
C LYS A 46 -17.52 8.10 -0.38
N ALA A 47 -17.65 7.36 -1.48
CA ALA A 47 -17.16 5.99 -1.57
C ALA A 47 -15.64 5.92 -1.39
N ALA A 48 -14.90 6.84 -1.98
CA ALA A 48 -13.44 6.91 -1.85
C ALA A 48 -13.01 7.20 -0.41
N LYS A 49 -13.72 8.09 0.29
CA LYS A 49 -13.44 8.40 1.71
C LYS A 49 -13.69 7.18 2.61
N GLU A 50 -14.73 6.42 2.35
CA GLU A 50 -15.03 5.19 3.10
C GLU A 50 -13.92 4.15 2.89
N THR A 51 -13.49 3.95 1.64
CA THR A 51 -12.38 3.05 1.31
C THR A 51 -11.08 3.51 1.97
N LEU A 52 -10.80 4.80 1.93
CA LEU A 52 -9.61 5.38 2.55
C LEU A 52 -9.60 5.11 4.06
N GLU A 53 -10.72 5.29 4.74
CA GLU A 53 -10.80 5.06 6.18
C GLU A 53 -10.44 3.62 6.55
N ALA A 54 -10.94 2.64 5.78
CA ALA A 54 -10.57 1.23 5.97
C ALA A 54 -9.08 0.99 5.73
N LYS A 55 -8.51 1.60 4.67
CA LYS A 55 -7.09 1.44 4.34
C LYS A 55 -6.18 2.13 5.35
N LYS A 56 -6.61 3.22 5.96
CA LYS A 56 -5.85 3.90 7.03
C LYS A 56 -5.63 2.99 8.23
N GLN A 57 -6.64 2.18 8.59
CA GLN A 57 -6.50 1.22 9.69
C GLN A 57 -5.48 0.15 9.34
N GLU A 58 -5.53 -0.40 8.14
CA GLU A 58 -4.53 -1.38 7.66
C GLU A 58 -3.13 -0.78 7.62
N ALA A 59 -3.00 0.46 7.15
CA ALA A 59 -1.73 1.16 7.08
C ALA A 59 -1.15 1.45 8.46
N ALA A 60 -1.97 1.78 9.45
CA ALA A 60 -1.53 2.00 10.82
C ALA A 60 -0.93 0.72 11.42
N ALA A 61 -1.59 -0.42 11.22
CA ALA A 61 -1.07 -1.71 11.65
C ALA A 61 0.24 -2.07 10.91
N ALA A 62 0.29 -1.78 9.61
CA ALA A 62 1.50 -1.99 8.80
C ALA A 62 2.67 -1.15 9.29
N LYS A 63 2.44 0.13 9.62
CA LYS A 63 3.49 1.02 10.15
C LYS A 63 4.04 0.53 11.49
N ALA A 64 3.19 0.02 12.37
CA ALA A 64 3.63 -0.59 13.62
C ALA A 64 4.55 -1.79 13.37
N GLY A 65 4.19 -2.65 12.41
CA GLY A 65 5.02 -3.77 12.00
C GLY A 65 6.36 -3.34 11.39
N MET A 66 6.38 -2.22 10.65
CA MET A 66 7.60 -1.65 10.09
C MET A 66 8.56 -1.20 11.18
N GLU A 67 8.05 -0.60 12.25
CA GLU A 67 8.88 -0.18 13.40
C GLU A 67 9.51 -1.38 14.09
N GLU A 68 8.75 -2.45 14.28
CA GLU A 68 9.27 -3.71 14.83
C GLU A 68 10.36 -4.31 13.94
N PHE A 69 10.19 -4.25 12.63
CA PHE A 69 11.18 -4.73 11.68
C PHE A 69 12.49 -3.95 11.79
N VAL A 70 12.41 -2.63 11.85
CA VAL A 70 13.61 -1.77 11.98
C VAL A 70 14.35 -2.11 13.26
N GLU A 71 13.65 -2.33 14.35
CA GLU A 71 14.26 -2.71 15.63
C GLU A 71 14.90 -4.09 15.56
N ALA A 72 14.22 -5.08 14.99
CA ALA A 72 14.74 -6.43 14.82
C ALA A 72 15.96 -6.47 13.90
N LYS A 73 15.96 -5.63 12.86
CA LYS A 73 17.04 -5.57 11.87
C LYS A 73 18.39 -5.14 12.49
N LYS A 74 18.37 -4.42 13.59
CA LYS A 74 19.59 -4.02 14.28
C LYS A 74 20.42 -5.22 14.73
N ALA A 75 19.78 -6.35 15.02
CA ALA A 75 20.45 -7.60 15.38
C ALA A 75 20.88 -8.40 14.14
N GLU A 76 20.39 -8.07 12.95
CA GLU A 76 20.68 -8.78 11.71
C GLU A 76 21.83 -8.14 10.94
N THR A 77 23.01 -8.05 11.59
CA THR A 77 24.21 -7.52 10.94
C THR A 77 24.69 -8.46 9.84
N GLN A 78 25.50 -7.95 8.91
CA GLN A 78 26.09 -8.77 7.86
C GLN A 78 26.92 -9.92 8.46
N ALA A 79 27.65 -9.64 9.53
CA ALA A 79 28.43 -10.65 10.23
C ALA A 79 27.57 -11.74 10.84
N ALA A 80 26.47 -11.35 11.51
CA ALA A 80 25.54 -12.32 12.10
C ALA A 80 24.89 -13.19 11.04
N VAL A 81 24.42 -12.60 9.95
CA VAL A 81 23.80 -13.35 8.85
C VAL A 81 24.80 -14.29 8.18
N ALA A 82 26.03 -13.87 7.98
CA ALA A 82 27.09 -14.71 7.43
C ALA A 82 27.34 -15.92 8.34
N GLU A 83 27.37 -15.71 9.66
CA GLU A 83 27.51 -16.78 10.64
C GLU A 83 26.34 -17.77 10.57
N TRP A 84 25.11 -17.28 10.48
CA TRP A 84 23.94 -18.15 10.36
C TRP A 84 23.98 -19.00 9.08
N LYS A 85 24.47 -18.44 7.99
CA LYS A 85 24.64 -19.17 6.72
C LYS A 85 25.72 -20.24 6.85
N GLU A 86 26.84 -19.89 7.45
CA GLU A 86 27.96 -20.81 7.66
C GLU A 86 27.55 -21.98 8.56
N ASN A 87 26.84 -21.69 9.65
CA ASN A 87 26.37 -22.68 10.60
C ASN A 87 25.11 -23.39 10.15
N ARG A 88 24.54 -23.01 9.00
CA ARG A 88 23.28 -23.54 8.48
C ARG A 88 22.14 -23.43 9.50
N ASP A 89 22.08 -22.30 10.19
CA ASP A 89 21.03 -22.00 11.16
C ASP A 89 19.75 -21.61 10.44
N ARG A 90 19.04 -22.63 9.97
CA ARG A 90 17.82 -22.48 9.17
C ARG A 90 16.75 -21.68 9.90
N LYS A 91 16.58 -21.91 11.21
CA LYS A 91 15.57 -21.23 12.01
C LYS A 91 15.78 -19.71 12.02
N LYS A 92 16.99 -19.25 12.22
CA LYS A 92 17.32 -17.83 12.21
C LYS A 92 17.18 -17.22 10.82
N LEU A 93 17.61 -17.96 9.79
CA LEU A 93 17.50 -17.51 8.40
C LEU A 93 16.02 -17.40 7.97
N GLU A 94 15.17 -18.35 8.38
CA GLU A 94 13.74 -18.30 8.08
C GLU A 94 13.04 -17.15 8.80
N LYS A 95 13.36 -16.91 10.07
CA LYS A 95 12.81 -15.77 10.81
C LYS A 95 13.17 -14.43 10.13
N ARG A 96 14.41 -14.34 9.66
CA ARG A 96 14.85 -13.18 8.90
C ARG A 96 14.01 -13.01 7.63
N ALA A 97 13.82 -14.09 6.88
CA ALA A 97 13.02 -14.07 5.66
C ALA A 97 11.56 -13.68 5.93
N GLU A 98 10.94 -14.23 6.96
CA GLU A 98 9.57 -13.90 7.34
C GLU A 98 9.42 -12.43 7.74
N ARG A 99 10.37 -11.89 8.51
CA ARG A 99 10.37 -10.47 8.90
C ARG A 99 10.51 -9.57 7.68
N ALA A 100 11.42 -9.92 6.77
CA ALA A 100 11.62 -9.15 5.54
C ALA A 100 10.37 -9.18 4.65
N GLN A 101 9.71 -10.32 4.56
CA GLN A 101 8.46 -10.45 3.82
C GLN A 101 7.36 -9.59 4.42
N LYS A 102 7.17 -9.64 5.74
CA LYS A 102 6.17 -8.81 6.43
C LYS A 102 6.42 -7.33 6.22
N TYR A 103 7.68 -6.93 6.24
CA TYR A 103 8.05 -5.54 5.96
C TYR A 103 7.69 -5.14 4.54
N ALA A 104 8.00 -5.99 3.55
CA ALA A 104 7.63 -5.73 2.15
C ALA A 104 6.12 -5.60 1.99
N GLU A 105 5.35 -6.48 2.62
CA GLU A 105 3.89 -6.42 2.60
C GLU A 105 3.36 -5.15 3.27
N ALA A 106 3.98 -4.73 4.37
CA ALA A 106 3.62 -3.49 5.06
C ALA A 106 3.88 -2.27 4.17
N CYS A 107 4.99 -2.22 3.46
CA CYS A 107 5.29 -1.15 2.51
C CYS A 107 4.23 -1.07 1.41
N ILE A 108 3.78 -2.20 0.89
CA ILE A 108 2.74 -2.25 -0.13
C ILE A 108 1.40 -1.75 0.44
N ALA A 109 1.05 -2.15 1.67
CA ALA A 109 -0.18 -1.68 2.33
C ALA A 109 -0.18 -0.16 2.51
N VAL A 110 0.95 0.42 2.91
CA VAL A 110 1.10 1.88 3.03
C VAL A 110 0.97 2.55 1.65
N THR A 111 1.56 1.96 0.63
CA THR A 111 1.46 2.47 -0.75
C THR A 111 0.01 2.46 -1.23
N LEU A 112 -0.73 1.40 -0.96
CA LEU A 112 -2.15 1.31 -1.34
C LEU A 112 -2.99 2.36 -0.60
N CYS A 113 -2.72 2.59 0.68
CA CYS A 113 -3.37 3.66 1.43
C CYS A 113 -3.09 5.03 0.81
N SER A 114 -1.84 5.29 0.42
CA SER A 114 -1.46 6.53 -0.26
C SER A 114 -2.18 6.71 -1.60
N ALA A 115 -2.38 5.62 -2.34
CA ALA A 115 -3.15 5.65 -3.60
C ALA A 115 -4.62 6.03 -3.34
N GLU A 116 -5.23 5.53 -2.26
CA GLU A 116 -6.58 5.91 -1.87
C GLU A 116 -6.65 7.39 -1.42
N GLU A 117 -5.66 7.87 -0.69
CA GLU A 117 -5.56 9.29 -0.31
C GLU A 117 -5.46 10.17 -1.55
N ALA A 118 -4.68 9.75 -2.54
CA ALA A 118 -4.54 10.48 -3.80
C ALA A 118 -5.89 10.57 -4.54
N GLU A 119 -6.67 9.49 -4.56
CA GLU A 119 -7.98 9.49 -5.19
C GLU A 119 -8.93 10.48 -4.51
N VAL A 120 -9.00 10.46 -3.18
CA VAL A 120 -9.82 11.41 -2.41
C VAL A 120 -9.39 12.85 -2.72
N ALA A 121 -8.09 13.13 -2.69
CA ALA A 121 -7.56 14.46 -2.96
C ALA A 121 -7.89 14.92 -4.39
N ILE A 122 -7.79 14.05 -5.37
CA ILE A 122 -8.13 14.33 -6.77
C ILE A 122 -9.63 14.65 -6.90
N LEU A 123 -10.50 13.85 -6.30
CA LEU A 123 -11.95 14.08 -6.35
C LEU A 123 -12.34 15.38 -5.64
N GLU A 124 -11.68 15.71 -4.53
CA GLU A 124 -11.89 17.00 -3.84
C GLU A 124 -11.45 18.17 -4.71
N ALA A 125 -10.31 18.02 -5.41
CA ALA A 125 -9.83 19.05 -6.32
C ALA A 125 -10.78 19.26 -7.51
N VAL A 126 -11.31 18.17 -8.05
CA VAL A 126 -12.31 18.22 -9.13
C VAL A 126 -13.59 18.92 -8.65
N ALA A 127 -14.10 18.54 -7.48
CA ALA A 127 -15.29 19.15 -6.91
C ALA A 127 -15.08 20.66 -6.67
N ALA A 128 -13.96 21.03 -6.08
CA ALA A 128 -13.62 22.43 -5.80
C ALA A 128 -13.48 23.27 -7.08
N ARG A 129 -12.83 22.73 -8.10
CA ARG A 129 -12.71 23.41 -9.40
C ARG A 129 -14.06 23.62 -10.05
N ARG A 130 -14.90 22.61 -10.00
CA ARG A 130 -16.24 22.68 -10.55
C ARG A 130 -17.08 23.77 -9.87
N ASP A 131 -17.00 23.84 -8.54
CA ASP A 131 -17.69 24.88 -7.78
C ASP A 131 -17.20 26.27 -8.18
N ALA A 132 -15.92 26.45 -8.38
CA ALA A 132 -15.33 27.72 -8.81
C ALA A 132 -15.77 28.09 -10.24
N ASP A 133 -15.80 27.13 -11.15
CA ASP A 133 -16.18 27.34 -12.55
C ASP A 133 -17.68 27.64 -12.69
N ASP A 134 -18.52 27.06 -11.82
CA ASP A 134 -19.97 27.28 -11.84
C ASP A 134 -20.39 28.61 -11.18
N THR A 135 -19.47 29.26 -10.47
CA THR A 135 -19.69 30.56 -9.83
C THR A 135 -19.13 31.67 -10.71
N VAL A 136 -19.98 32.30 -11.48
CA VAL A 136 -19.59 33.37 -12.40
C VAL A 136 -20.04 34.72 -11.86
#